data_a25bf1d3920aa37bc46467a9faf4d73d
#
_entry.id   a25bf1d3920aa37bc46467a9faf4d73d
#
_cell.length_a   1.000
_cell.length_b   1.000
_cell.length_c   1.000
_cell.angle_alpha   90.00
_cell.angle_beta   90.00
_cell.angle_gamma   90.00
#
_symmetry.space_group_name_H-M   'P 1'
#
loop_
_entity.id
_entity.type
_entity.pdbx_description
1 polymer ?
#
loop_
_entity_poly.entity_id
_entity_poly.type
_entity_poly.pdbx_seq_one_letter_code
_entity_poly.pdbx_strand_id
1 'polypeptide(L)'
;MDVLLIPRLVVELVGYLLTVLPDLLPIILALATPLALGALCGVLNERSGVVNIGIEGIMLAAAFTGYLTGFALHESLGSGMAIALGVAVAIATGALLGLLHAWLSVTVRADQIIAGTILNIGALGLTSYFNRLIISPSGRGGAGVIAPLSLPPELVGLPLIGPIVAMFFQQGPIAMSVLFFVVGLQVLLFRSRWGLRTRAVGEHPKAADTVGIDVLRQRYLNVIAGCGLAGLAGAYLTLESTGSFQNGMTGGRGFIALAAMIFGRWTPVGAFGGALLFGA
;
A
#
# COMPACT_ATOMS: atom_id res chain seq x y z
N MET A 1 -40.46 29.28 -13.73
CA MET A 1 -39.33 28.43 -13.24
C MET A 1 -39.37 27.20 -14.12
N ASP A 2 -38.40 27.04 -15.04
CA ASP A 2 -38.45 26.01 -16.09
C ASP A 2 -38.45 24.60 -15.50
N VAL A 3 -39.54 23.90 -15.63
CA VAL A 3 -39.68 22.50 -15.18
C VAL A 3 -38.66 21.57 -15.86
N LEU A 4 -38.08 22.02 -16.98
CA LEU A 4 -37.04 21.28 -17.73
C LEU A 4 -35.59 21.62 -17.31
N LEU A 5 -35.38 22.54 -16.36
CA LEU A 5 -34.05 22.94 -15.92
C LEU A 5 -33.32 21.78 -15.23
N ILE A 6 -33.97 21.07 -14.31
CA ILE A 6 -33.42 19.95 -13.57
C ILE A 6 -33.01 18.79 -14.48
N PRO A 7 -33.90 18.30 -15.39
CA PRO A 7 -33.50 17.25 -16.34
C PRO A 7 -32.33 17.66 -17.25
N ARG A 8 -32.28 18.91 -17.73
CA ARG A 8 -31.16 19.39 -18.54
C ARG A 8 -29.84 19.38 -17.76
N LEU A 9 -29.84 19.94 -16.54
CA LEU A 9 -28.63 19.91 -15.68
C LEU A 9 -28.16 18.49 -15.38
N VAL A 10 -29.08 17.55 -15.17
CA VAL A 10 -28.72 16.14 -14.95
C VAL A 10 -28.08 15.53 -16.20
N VAL A 11 -28.64 15.79 -17.39
CA VAL A 11 -28.10 15.29 -18.66
C VAL A 11 -26.70 15.89 -18.92
N GLU A 12 -26.53 17.19 -18.71
CA GLU A 12 -25.24 17.87 -18.87
C GLU A 12 -24.20 17.33 -17.87
N LEU A 13 -24.59 17.14 -16.61
CA LEU A 13 -23.71 16.57 -15.57
C LEU A 13 -23.30 15.14 -15.91
N VAL A 14 -24.25 14.31 -16.34
CA VAL A 14 -23.95 12.92 -16.76
C VAL A 14 -23.05 12.92 -17.99
N GLY A 15 -23.32 13.78 -18.98
CA GLY A 15 -22.48 13.93 -20.17
C GLY A 15 -21.04 14.35 -19.80
N TYR A 16 -20.90 15.33 -18.90
CA TYR A 16 -19.60 15.77 -18.39
C TYR A 16 -18.87 14.65 -17.63
N LEU A 17 -19.56 13.95 -16.73
CA LEU A 17 -18.97 12.84 -15.99
C LEU A 17 -18.50 11.72 -16.92
N LEU A 18 -19.25 11.38 -17.96
CA LEU A 18 -18.88 10.36 -18.94
C LEU A 18 -17.65 10.77 -19.79
N THR A 19 -17.42 12.07 -19.99
CA THR A 19 -16.24 12.55 -20.72
C THR A 19 -15.00 12.66 -19.84
N VAL A 20 -15.13 13.01 -18.56
CA VAL A 20 -14.02 13.26 -17.64
C VAL A 20 -13.62 12.02 -16.84
N LEU A 21 -14.59 11.14 -16.52
CA LEU A 21 -14.33 9.94 -15.72
C LEU A 21 -13.26 9.02 -16.32
N PRO A 22 -13.17 8.79 -17.63
CA PRO A 22 -12.13 7.97 -18.23
C PRO A 22 -10.71 8.46 -17.91
N ASP A 23 -10.49 9.78 -17.89
CA ASP A 23 -9.20 10.39 -17.61
C ASP A 23 -8.88 10.39 -16.10
N LEU A 24 -9.90 10.41 -15.25
CA LEU A 24 -9.75 10.37 -13.80
C LEU A 24 -9.45 8.96 -13.26
N LEU A 25 -9.95 7.91 -13.90
CA LEU A 25 -9.81 6.53 -13.42
C LEU A 25 -8.35 6.11 -13.19
N PRO A 26 -7.39 6.37 -14.10
CA PRO A 26 -5.98 6.06 -13.86
C PRO A 26 -5.40 6.83 -12.66
N ILE A 27 -5.79 8.09 -12.49
CA ILE A 27 -5.34 8.95 -11.39
C ILE A 27 -5.87 8.41 -10.05
N ILE A 28 -7.15 8.04 -10.01
CA ILE A 28 -7.79 7.43 -8.82
C ILE A 28 -7.04 6.17 -8.40
N LEU A 29 -6.70 5.28 -9.34
CA LEU A 29 -5.95 4.07 -9.02
C LEU A 29 -4.52 4.39 -8.52
N ALA A 30 -3.84 5.35 -9.16
CA ALA A 30 -2.52 5.79 -8.73
C ALA A 30 -2.54 6.30 -7.28
N LEU A 31 -3.52 7.14 -6.92
CA LEU A 31 -3.69 7.65 -5.55
C LEU A 31 -4.15 6.57 -4.57
N ALA A 32 -4.99 5.63 -5.02
CA ALA A 32 -5.47 4.51 -4.22
C ALA A 32 -4.40 3.43 -3.98
N THR A 33 -3.39 3.31 -4.83
CA THR A 33 -2.36 2.26 -4.76
C THR A 33 -1.69 2.17 -3.38
N PRO A 34 -1.08 3.23 -2.82
CA PRO A 34 -0.45 3.15 -1.51
C PRO A 34 -1.47 2.92 -0.39
N LEU A 35 -2.70 3.45 -0.54
CA LEU A 35 -3.79 3.22 0.40
C LEU A 35 -4.22 1.75 0.40
N ALA A 36 -4.35 1.14 -0.77
CA ALA A 36 -4.74 -0.25 -0.93
C ALA A 36 -3.70 -1.20 -0.33
N LEU A 37 -2.40 -1.00 -0.64
CA LEU A 37 -1.33 -1.83 -0.08
C LEU A 37 -1.23 -1.68 1.44
N GLY A 38 -1.37 -0.46 1.97
CA GLY A 38 -1.44 -0.21 3.40
C GLY A 38 -2.66 -0.85 4.06
N ALA A 39 -3.83 -0.79 3.40
CA ALA A 39 -5.06 -1.42 3.88
C ALA A 39 -4.95 -2.96 3.88
N LEU A 40 -4.32 -3.56 2.86
CA LEU A 40 -4.04 -5.00 2.83
C LEU A 40 -3.08 -5.43 3.96
N CYS A 41 -2.08 -4.58 4.29
CA CYS A 41 -1.26 -4.76 5.48
C CYS A 41 -2.13 -4.83 6.74
N GLY A 42 -3.00 -3.85 6.94
CA GLY A 42 -3.93 -3.80 8.06
C GLY A 42 -4.83 -5.04 8.12
N VAL A 43 -5.41 -5.47 7.00
CA VAL A 43 -6.25 -6.68 6.90
C VAL A 43 -5.50 -7.92 7.39
N LEU A 44 -4.26 -8.15 6.95
CA LEU A 44 -3.46 -9.30 7.40
C LEU A 44 -3.18 -9.26 8.91
N ASN A 45 -2.79 -8.08 9.39
CA ASN A 45 -2.44 -7.88 10.79
C ASN A 45 -3.66 -8.08 11.70
N GLU A 46 -4.75 -7.35 11.46
CA GLU A 46 -5.93 -7.38 12.33
C GLU A 46 -6.73 -8.68 12.22
N ARG A 47 -6.75 -9.33 11.04
CA ARG A 47 -7.34 -10.67 10.90
C ARG A 47 -6.56 -11.74 11.67
N SER A 48 -5.32 -11.49 12.06
CA SER A 48 -4.54 -12.36 12.96
C SER A 48 -4.62 -11.94 14.44
N GLY A 49 -5.37 -10.86 14.74
CA GLY A 49 -5.55 -10.33 16.09
C GLY A 49 -4.40 -9.43 16.55
N VAL A 50 -3.70 -8.77 15.63
CA VAL A 50 -2.66 -7.78 15.93
C VAL A 50 -3.03 -6.45 15.29
N VAL A 51 -3.32 -5.43 16.10
CA VAL A 51 -3.58 -4.06 15.63
C VAL A 51 -2.26 -3.38 15.31
N ASN A 52 -2.16 -2.74 14.16
CA ASN A 52 -0.94 -2.06 13.73
C ASN A 52 -1.22 -0.64 13.24
N ILE A 53 -1.13 0.34 14.13
CA ILE A 53 -1.23 1.75 13.77
C ILE A 53 0.10 2.27 13.16
N GLY A 54 1.18 1.49 13.27
CA GLY A 54 2.51 1.84 12.75
C GLY A 54 2.65 1.78 11.22
N ILE A 55 1.60 1.49 10.48
CA ILE A 55 1.63 1.36 9.01
C ILE A 55 2.18 2.63 8.35
N GLU A 56 1.82 3.82 8.86
CA GLU A 56 2.31 5.10 8.36
C GLU A 56 3.85 5.21 8.42
N GLY A 57 4.43 4.89 9.57
CA GLY A 57 5.89 4.91 9.76
C GLY A 57 6.60 3.80 8.98
N ILE A 58 5.99 2.62 8.87
CA ILE A 58 6.54 1.51 8.09
C ILE A 58 6.61 1.90 6.60
N MET A 59 5.55 2.49 6.05
CA MET A 59 5.54 3.02 4.68
C MET A 59 6.62 4.09 4.48
N LEU A 60 6.75 5.02 5.43
CA LEU A 60 7.73 6.11 5.35
C LEU A 60 9.18 5.61 5.40
N ALA A 61 9.48 4.70 6.33
CA ALA A 61 10.81 4.10 6.44
C ALA A 61 11.18 3.29 5.19
N ALA A 62 10.23 2.51 4.67
CA ALA A 62 10.41 1.74 3.45
C ALA A 62 10.57 2.64 2.21
N ALA A 63 9.81 3.72 2.12
CA ALA A 63 9.98 4.73 1.07
C ALA A 63 11.40 5.32 1.08
N PHE A 64 11.93 5.65 2.27
CA PHE A 64 13.28 6.17 2.43
C PHE A 64 14.35 5.15 2.02
N THR A 65 14.28 3.93 2.56
CA THR A 65 15.31 2.90 2.29
C THR A 65 15.29 2.43 0.84
N GLY A 66 14.10 2.28 0.25
CA GLY A 66 13.94 1.96 -1.15
C GLY A 66 14.55 3.04 -2.07
N TYR A 67 14.22 4.30 -1.81
CA TYR A 67 14.80 5.42 -2.53
C TYR A 67 16.31 5.51 -2.36
N LEU A 68 16.82 5.41 -1.13
CA LEU A 68 18.25 5.46 -0.85
C LEU A 68 19.02 4.38 -1.59
N THR A 69 18.47 3.15 -1.65
CA THR A 69 19.07 2.04 -2.40
C THR A 69 19.07 2.31 -3.90
N GLY A 70 17.95 2.74 -4.46
CA GLY A 70 17.84 3.11 -5.87
C GLY A 70 18.84 4.23 -6.24
N PHE A 71 18.91 5.26 -5.41
CA PHE A 71 19.82 6.40 -5.58
C PHE A 71 21.31 5.97 -5.51
N ALA A 72 21.69 5.20 -4.48
CA ALA A 72 23.07 4.77 -4.28
C ALA A 72 23.61 3.82 -5.36
N LEU A 73 22.72 2.98 -5.94
CA LEU A 73 23.10 1.96 -6.90
C LEU A 73 22.86 2.35 -8.37
N HIS A 74 22.26 3.51 -8.61
CA HIS A 74 21.89 3.95 -9.96
C HIS A 74 23.09 4.02 -10.92
N GLU A 75 24.19 4.59 -10.47
CA GLU A 75 25.40 4.76 -11.30
C GLU A 75 26.14 3.44 -11.55
N SER A 76 26.10 2.51 -10.59
CA SER A 76 26.87 1.26 -10.65
C SER A 76 26.17 0.12 -11.37
N LEU A 77 24.84 0.01 -11.21
CA LEU A 77 24.04 -1.13 -11.70
C LEU A 77 23.06 -0.74 -12.81
N GLY A 78 22.95 0.55 -13.13
CA GLY A 78 21.96 1.07 -14.04
C GLY A 78 20.57 1.17 -13.39
N SER A 79 19.70 1.98 -14.00
CA SER A 79 18.40 2.39 -13.47
C SER A 79 17.48 1.19 -13.12
N GLY A 80 17.34 0.23 -14.03
CA GLY A 80 16.41 -0.89 -13.83
C GLY A 80 16.75 -1.79 -12.64
N MET A 81 18.04 -2.20 -12.53
CA MET A 81 18.49 -3.06 -11.43
C MET A 81 18.49 -2.32 -10.09
N ALA A 82 18.91 -1.06 -10.09
CA ALA A 82 18.91 -0.22 -8.88
C ALA A 82 17.49 -0.04 -8.33
N ILE A 83 16.50 0.20 -9.18
CA ILE A 83 15.09 0.31 -8.77
C ILE A 83 14.57 -1.03 -8.26
N ALA A 84 14.84 -2.14 -8.95
CA ALA A 84 14.39 -3.47 -8.50
C ALA A 84 14.94 -3.81 -7.11
N LEU A 85 16.23 -3.52 -6.86
CA LEU A 85 16.83 -3.67 -5.54
C LEU A 85 16.22 -2.70 -4.52
N GLY A 86 15.92 -1.47 -4.92
CA GLY A 86 15.24 -0.49 -4.09
C GLY A 86 13.86 -1.00 -3.62
N VAL A 87 13.07 -1.59 -4.51
CA VAL A 87 11.78 -2.21 -4.17
C VAL A 87 11.98 -3.39 -3.21
N ALA A 88 12.95 -4.26 -3.47
CA ALA A 88 13.24 -5.40 -2.60
C ALA A 88 13.66 -4.95 -1.18
N VAL A 89 14.50 -3.93 -1.08
CA VAL A 89 14.93 -3.35 0.21
C VAL A 89 13.77 -2.67 0.93
N ALA A 90 12.88 -1.98 0.21
CA ALA A 90 11.69 -1.39 0.81
C ALA A 90 10.76 -2.45 1.42
N ILE A 91 10.51 -3.56 0.68
CA ILE A 91 9.72 -4.70 1.19
C ILE A 91 10.41 -5.32 2.42
N ALA A 92 11.72 -5.51 2.36
CA ALA A 92 12.50 -6.06 3.48
C ALA A 92 12.45 -5.13 4.71
N THR A 93 12.55 -3.81 4.52
CA THR A 93 12.42 -2.81 5.60
C THR A 93 11.03 -2.88 6.23
N GLY A 94 9.98 -2.94 5.40
CA GLY A 94 8.62 -3.12 5.90
C GLY A 94 8.47 -4.41 6.72
N ALA A 95 8.99 -5.53 6.21
CA ALA A 95 8.97 -6.83 6.90
C ALA A 95 9.76 -6.81 8.21
N LEU A 96 10.93 -6.16 8.26
CA LEU A 96 11.74 -6.01 9.49
C LEU A 96 11.04 -5.16 10.55
N LEU A 97 10.44 -4.03 10.16
CA LEU A 97 9.63 -3.22 11.09
C LEU A 97 8.38 -3.97 11.54
N GLY A 98 7.79 -4.77 10.66
CA GLY A 98 6.72 -5.70 10.99
C GLY A 98 7.16 -6.77 12.00
N LEU A 99 8.35 -7.34 11.84
CA LEU A 99 8.94 -8.26 12.80
C LEU A 99 9.14 -7.59 14.17
N LEU A 100 9.65 -6.36 14.19
CA LEU A 100 9.78 -5.57 15.41
C LEU A 100 8.42 -5.32 16.08
N HIS A 101 7.42 -4.90 15.30
CA HIS A 101 6.06 -4.70 15.80
C HIS A 101 5.45 -6.00 16.35
N ALA A 102 5.61 -7.12 15.65
CA ALA A 102 5.15 -8.43 16.10
C ALA A 102 5.86 -8.85 17.40
N TRP A 103 7.16 -8.64 17.50
CA TRP A 103 7.90 -8.94 18.73
C TRP A 103 7.39 -8.14 19.92
N LEU A 104 7.21 -6.83 19.76
CA LEU A 104 6.66 -5.96 20.80
C LEU A 104 5.23 -6.37 21.20
N SER A 105 4.37 -6.60 20.21
CA SER A 105 2.94 -6.81 20.42
C SER A 105 2.60 -8.25 20.86
N VAL A 106 3.31 -9.25 20.34
CA VAL A 106 2.98 -10.67 20.53
C VAL A 106 3.83 -11.31 21.62
N THR A 107 5.14 -11.05 21.63
CA THR A 107 6.08 -11.66 22.58
C THR A 107 6.19 -10.83 23.86
N VAL A 108 6.51 -9.55 23.75
CA VAL A 108 6.64 -8.63 24.90
C VAL A 108 5.27 -8.29 25.48
N ARG A 109 4.21 -8.41 24.65
CA ARG A 109 2.82 -8.08 25.02
C ARG A 109 2.64 -6.61 25.41
N ALA A 110 3.44 -5.72 24.78
CA ALA A 110 3.28 -4.29 24.92
C ALA A 110 1.96 -3.83 24.28
N ASP A 111 1.50 -2.66 24.68
CA ASP A 111 0.32 -2.05 24.04
C ASP A 111 0.61 -1.81 22.55
N GLN A 112 -0.26 -2.37 21.69
CA GLN A 112 -0.07 -2.38 20.24
C GLN A 112 -0.21 -1.00 19.63
N ILE A 113 -1.05 -0.15 20.22
CA ILE A 113 -1.29 1.23 19.77
C ILE A 113 -0.05 2.07 20.06
N ILE A 114 0.49 1.94 21.29
CA ILE A 114 1.71 2.64 21.70
C ILE A 114 2.90 2.17 20.86
N ALA A 115 3.07 0.87 20.66
CA ALA A 115 4.14 0.30 19.84
C ALA A 115 4.09 0.84 18.40
N GLY A 116 2.90 0.88 17.78
CA GLY A 116 2.70 1.44 16.44
C GLY A 116 2.99 2.94 16.39
N THR A 117 2.57 3.69 17.40
CA THR A 117 2.83 5.15 17.48
C THR A 117 4.33 5.45 17.59
N ILE A 118 5.06 4.68 18.40
CA ILE A 118 6.53 4.81 18.51
C ILE A 118 7.20 4.54 17.17
N LEU A 119 6.74 3.53 16.41
CA LEU A 119 7.25 3.27 15.06
C LEU A 119 7.02 4.46 14.12
N ASN A 120 5.84 5.10 14.17
CA ASN A 120 5.56 6.27 13.33
C ASN A 120 6.48 7.45 13.66
N ILE A 121 6.62 7.79 14.94
CA ILE A 121 7.48 8.90 15.39
C ILE A 121 8.95 8.58 15.09
N GLY A 122 9.39 7.34 15.38
CA GLY A 122 10.75 6.89 15.10
C GLY A 122 11.08 6.95 13.61
N ALA A 123 10.18 6.45 12.76
CA ALA A 123 10.35 6.51 11.30
C ALA A 123 10.45 7.94 10.80
N LEU A 124 9.57 8.85 11.26
CA LEU A 124 9.60 10.26 10.86
C LEU A 124 10.91 10.93 11.27
N GLY A 125 11.35 10.72 12.51
CA GLY A 125 12.60 11.30 13.01
C GLY A 125 13.84 10.76 12.29
N LEU A 126 13.96 9.42 12.18
CA LEU A 126 15.11 8.79 11.55
C LEU A 126 15.22 9.10 10.06
N THR A 127 14.12 9.00 9.32
CA THR A 127 14.12 9.30 7.88
C THR A 127 14.43 10.76 7.60
N SER A 128 13.91 11.69 8.40
CA SER A 128 14.20 13.12 8.27
C SER A 128 15.68 13.43 8.59
N TYR A 129 16.23 12.79 9.62
CA TYR A 129 17.65 12.94 9.99
C TYR A 129 18.57 12.42 8.88
N PHE A 130 18.39 11.18 8.43
CA PHE A 130 19.22 10.60 7.40
C PHE A 130 19.02 11.25 6.03
N ASN A 131 17.82 11.71 5.70
CA ASN A 131 17.57 12.48 4.47
C ASN A 131 18.41 13.75 4.44
N ARG A 132 18.47 14.49 5.56
CA ARG A 132 19.29 15.71 5.69
C ARG A 132 20.78 15.39 5.61
N LEU A 133 21.22 14.27 6.16
CA LEU A 133 22.63 13.89 6.22
C LEU A 133 23.16 13.34 4.89
N ILE A 134 22.38 12.54 4.18
CA ILE A 134 22.83 11.76 3.03
C ILE A 134 22.35 12.34 1.71
N ILE A 135 21.04 12.61 1.60
CA ILE A 135 20.41 12.97 0.30
C ILE A 135 20.50 14.48 0.04
N SER A 136 20.21 15.30 1.03
CA SER A 136 20.23 16.77 0.89
C SER A 136 21.57 17.34 0.41
N PRO A 137 22.74 16.88 0.87
CA PRO A 137 24.04 17.39 0.40
C PRO A 137 24.41 16.92 -0.99
N SER A 138 23.90 15.76 -1.43
CA SER A 138 24.25 15.13 -2.70
C SER A 138 23.63 15.82 -3.93
N GLY A 139 22.83 16.85 -3.72
CA GLY A 139 22.01 17.44 -4.76
C GLY A 139 20.83 16.53 -5.16
N ARG A 140 19.95 17.03 -6.03
CA ARG A 140 18.74 16.31 -6.44
C ARG A 140 19.01 15.24 -7.51
N GLY A 141 19.79 14.22 -7.16
CA GLY A 141 19.87 13.01 -7.99
C GLY A 141 18.58 12.20 -7.80
N GLY A 142 17.84 11.89 -8.87
CA GLY A 142 16.71 10.97 -8.80
C GLY A 142 17.19 9.53 -8.81
N ALA A 143 16.53 8.65 -8.06
CA ALA A 143 16.75 7.20 -8.15
C ALA A 143 16.26 6.61 -9.50
N GLY A 144 15.69 7.43 -10.36
CA GLY A 144 14.90 7.02 -11.52
C GLY A 144 13.44 6.75 -11.12
N VAL A 145 12.58 6.67 -12.12
CA VAL A 145 11.15 6.35 -11.94
C VAL A 145 10.84 5.12 -12.78
N ILE A 146 10.08 4.21 -12.24
CA ILE A 146 9.54 3.08 -12.99
C ILE A 146 8.53 3.64 -14.00
N ALA A 147 8.85 3.49 -15.29
CA ALA A 147 7.94 3.95 -16.33
C ALA A 147 6.63 3.13 -16.33
N PRO A 148 5.49 3.78 -16.52
CA PRO A 148 4.23 3.08 -16.73
C PRO A 148 4.29 2.22 -18.00
N LEU A 149 3.52 1.14 -18.02
CA LEU A 149 3.41 0.28 -19.18
C LEU A 149 2.68 1.03 -20.31
N SER A 150 3.34 1.17 -21.47
CA SER A 150 2.72 1.75 -22.66
C SER A 150 1.81 0.71 -23.33
N LEU A 151 0.50 0.95 -23.32
CA LEU A 151 -0.45 0.13 -24.07
C LEU A 151 -0.59 0.62 -25.51
N PRO A 152 -0.87 -0.28 -26.47
CA PRO A 152 -1.22 0.09 -27.83
C PRO A 152 -2.42 1.06 -27.86
N PRO A 153 -2.36 2.15 -28.65
CA PRO A 153 -3.44 3.14 -28.71
C PRO A 153 -4.81 2.56 -29.10
N GLU A 154 -4.78 1.46 -29.84
CA GLU A 154 -5.98 0.73 -30.29
C GLU A 154 -6.80 0.16 -29.12
N LEU A 155 -6.15 -0.31 -28.07
CA LEU A 155 -6.81 -0.86 -26.87
C LEU A 155 -7.39 0.25 -25.98
N VAL A 156 -6.69 1.37 -25.89
CA VAL A 156 -7.12 2.51 -25.07
C VAL A 156 -8.27 3.28 -25.73
N GLY A 157 -8.32 3.29 -27.07
CA GLY A 157 -9.36 3.94 -27.86
C GLY A 157 -10.72 3.21 -27.92
N LEU A 158 -10.84 2.01 -27.31
CA LEU A 158 -12.11 1.29 -27.29
C LEU A 158 -13.13 1.99 -26.38
N PRO A 159 -14.35 2.33 -26.89
CA PRO A 159 -15.38 2.94 -26.07
C PRO A 159 -15.79 2.00 -24.92
N LEU A 160 -15.97 2.52 -23.71
CA LEU A 160 -16.31 1.82 -22.46
C LEU A 160 -15.21 0.92 -21.86
N ILE A 161 -14.49 0.16 -22.68
CA ILE A 161 -13.46 -0.78 -22.22
C ILE A 161 -12.10 -0.10 -22.10
N GLY A 162 -11.77 0.81 -23.03
CA GLY A 162 -10.51 1.52 -23.08
C GLY A 162 -10.13 2.21 -21.76
N PRO A 163 -11.03 2.99 -21.15
CA PRO A 163 -10.75 3.65 -19.86
C PRO A 163 -10.48 2.66 -18.72
N ILE A 164 -11.19 1.52 -18.69
CA ILE A 164 -10.96 0.48 -17.68
C ILE A 164 -9.62 -0.20 -17.90
N VAL A 165 -9.27 -0.51 -19.15
CA VAL A 165 -7.97 -1.07 -19.51
C VAL A 165 -6.84 -0.08 -19.18
N ALA A 166 -7.03 1.20 -19.51
CA ALA A 166 -6.08 2.27 -19.17
C ALA A 166 -5.90 2.39 -17.65
N MET A 167 -6.99 2.39 -16.87
CA MET A 167 -6.96 2.45 -15.42
C MET A 167 -6.03 1.39 -14.80
N PHE A 168 -6.12 0.14 -15.27
CA PHE A 168 -5.40 -0.97 -14.64
C PHE A 168 -4.04 -1.26 -15.28
N PHE A 169 -3.85 -0.99 -16.57
CA PHE A 169 -2.66 -1.42 -17.30
C PHE A 169 -1.77 -0.28 -17.79
N GLN A 170 -2.22 0.97 -17.79
CA GLN A 170 -1.36 2.15 -18.02
C GLN A 170 -0.73 2.66 -16.72
N GLN A 171 -0.47 1.77 -15.79
CA GLN A 171 0.16 2.06 -14.51
C GLN A 171 1.57 1.46 -14.47
N GLY A 172 2.35 1.83 -13.50
CA GLY A 172 3.58 1.15 -13.23
C GLY A 172 3.34 -0.25 -12.61
N PRO A 173 4.36 -1.11 -12.59
CA PRO A 173 4.23 -2.50 -12.17
C PRO A 173 3.81 -2.67 -10.70
N ILE A 174 4.15 -1.72 -9.82
CA ILE A 174 3.72 -1.80 -8.40
C ILE A 174 2.21 -1.53 -8.31
N ALA A 175 1.70 -0.50 -8.99
CA ALA A 175 0.27 -0.23 -9.03
C ALA A 175 -0.52 -1.40 -9.63
N MET A 176 -0.04 -1.99 -10.72
CA MET A 176 -0.65 -3.18 -11.33
C MET A 176 -0.65 -4.39 -10.38
N SER A 177 0.39 -4.57 -9.57
CA SER A 177 0.50 -5.67 -8.63
C SER A 177 -0.56 -5.63 -7.52
N VAL A 178 -1.17 -4.46 -7.25
CA VAL A 178 -2.23 -4.32 -6.23
C VAL A 178 -3.39 -5.26 -6.50
N LEU A 179 -3.86 -5.37 -7.74
CA LEU A 179 -4.95 -6.28 -8.10
C LEU A 179 -4.59 -7.74 -7.81
N PHE A 180 -3.36 -8.13 -8.14
CA PHE A 180 -2.86 -9.46 -7.83
C PHE A 180 -2.87 -9.72 -6.32
N PHE A 181 -2.41 -8.77 -5.51
CA PHE A 181 -2.44 -8.89 -4.05
C PHE A 181 -3.86 -8.90 -3.50
N VAL A 182 -4.77 -8.07 -4.01
CA VAL A 182 -6.18 -8.05 -3.59
C VAL A 182 -6.83 -9.41 -3.84
N VAL A 183 -6.74 -9.93 -5.07
CA VAL A 183 -7.34 -11.23 -5.43
C VAL A 183 -6.63 -12.36 -4.71
N GLY A 184 -5.30 -12.37 -4.70
CA GLY A 184 -4.49 -13.38 -4.03
C GLY A 184 -4.80 -13.49 -2.54
N LEU A 185 -4.84 -12.34 -1.83
CA LEU A 185 -5.17 -12.32 -0.40
C LEU A 185 -6.64 -12.64 -0.13
N GLN A 186 -7.56 -12.26 -1.02
CA GLN A 186 -8.97 -12.64 -0.91
C GLN A 186 -9.11 -14.17 -0.93
N VAL A 187 -8.47 -14.82 -1.90
CA VAL A 187 -8.48 -16.29 -2.00
C VAL A 187 -7.72 -16.91 -0.82
N LEU A 188 -6.54 -16.39 -0.49
CA LEU A 188 -5.71 -16.90 0.59
C LEU A 188 -6.43 -16.82 1.95
N LEU A 189 -7.06 -15.69 2.29
CA LEU A 189 -7.75 -15.51 3.57
C LEU A 189 -9.07 -16.29 3.66
N PHE A 190 -9.83 -16.41 2.56
CA PHE A 190 -11.19 -16.96 2.62
C PHE A 190 -11.34 -18.37 2.02
N ARG A 191 -10.38 -18.84 1.23
CA ARG A 191 -10.45 -20.14 0.55
C ARG A 191 -9.32 -21.09 0.92
N SER A 192 -8.30 -20.69 1.72
CA SER A 192 -7.18 -21.54 2.09
C SER A 192 -7.21 -21.98 3.55
N ARG A 193 -6.47 -23.07 3.85
CA ARG A 193 -6.25 -23.56 5.23
C ARG A 193 -5.48 -22.51 6.08
N TRP A 194 -4.55 -21.80 5.46
CA TRP A 194 -3.80 -20.74 6.14
C TRP A 194 -4.71 -19.58 6.58
N GLY A 195 -5.60 -19.13 5.69
CA GLY A 195 -6.55 -18.08 6.00
C GLY A 195 -7.58 -18.49 7.05
N LEU A 196 -8.02 -19.76 7.07
CA LEU A 196 -8.88 -20.28 8.13
C LEU A 196 -8.17 -20.20 9.49
N ARG A 197 -6.91 -20.64 9.58
CA ARG A 197 -6.10 -20.55 10.79
C ARG A 197 -5.89 -19.11 11.23
N THR A 198 -5.58 -18.20 10.30
CA THR A 198 -5.41 -16.76 10.57
C THR A 198 -6.65 -16.18 11.25
N ARG A 199 -7.83 -16.42 10.68
CA ARG A 199 -9.10 -15.94 11.23
C ARG A 199 -9.43 -16.58 12.59
N ALA A 200 -9.20 -17.88 12.74
CA ALA A 200 -9.39 -18.58 14.00
C ALA A 200 -8.50 -18.00 15.12
N VAL A 201 -7.23 -17.72 14.81
CA VAL A 201 -6.27 -17.09 15.74
C VAL A 201 -6.69 -15.65 16.09
N GLY A 202 -7.25 -14.90 15.15
CA GLY A 202 -7.74 -13.55 15.40
C GLY A 202 -8.99 -13.51 16.28
N GLU A 203 -9.96 -14.39 16.00
CA GLU A 203 -11.25 -14.43 16.73
C GLU A 203 -11.11 -15.07 18.14
N HIS A 204 -10.50 -16.26 18.22
CA HIS A 204 -10.39 -17.03 19.45
C HIS A 204 -9.02 -17.71 19.58
N PRO A 205 -7.95 -16.97 19.95
CA PRO A 205 -6.60 -17.52 19.99
C PRO A 205 -6.45 -18.73 20.95
N LYS A 206 -7.13 -18.71 22.11
CA LYS A 206 -7.10 -19.83 23.06
C LYS A 206 -7.72 -21.11 22.48
N ALA A 207 -8.84 -20.99 21.77
CA ALA A 207 -9.49 -22.12 21.13
C ALA A 207 -8.66 -22.65 19.94
N ALA A 208 -7.97 -21.76 19.19
CA ALA A 208 -7.07 -22.16 18.13
C ALA A 208 -5.87 -22.96 18.67
N ASP A 209 -5.32 -22.57 19.81
CA ASP A 209 -4.21 -23.26 20.49
C ASP A 209 -4.61 -24.68 20.93
N THR A 210 -5.81 -24.87 21.50
CA THR A 210 -6.27 -26.19 21.94
C THR A 210 -6.42 -27.22 20.80
N VAL A 211 -6.60 -26.78 19.57
CA VAL A 211 -6.63 -27.64 18.38
C VAL A 211 -5.28 -27.75 17.66
N GLY A 212 -4.18 -27.30 18.32
CA GLY A 212 -2.81 -27.45 17.84
C GLY A 212 -2.37 -26.43 16.78
N ILE A 213 -3.04 -25.27 16.69
CA ILE A 213 -2.58 -24.16 15.84
C ILE A 213 -1.58 -23.31 16.63
N ASP A 214 -0.37 -23.19 16.12
CA ASP A 214 0.65 -22.30 16.68
C ASP A 214 0.25 -20.82 16.47
N VAL A 215 -0.34 -20.24 17.52
CA VAL A 215 -0.87 -18.86 17.53
C VAL A 215 0.24 -17.84 17.34
N LEU A 216 1.40 -18.03 17.99
CA LEU A 216 2.52 -17.09 17.91
C LEU A 216 3.05 -17.04 16.48
N ARG A 217 3.38 -18.19 15.91
CA ARG A 217 3.89 -18.29 14.54
C ARG A 217 2.91 -17.70 13.53
N GLN A 218 1.60 -17.98 13.69
CA GLN A 218 0.58 -17.46 12.78
C GLN A 218 0.51 -15.93 12.82
N ARG A 219 0.56 -15.31 14.00
CA ARG A 219 0.58 -13.85 14.17
C ARG A 219 1.84 -13.23 13.56
N TYR A 220 3.02 -13.77 13.87
CA TYR A 220 4.27 -13.28 13.30
C TYR A 220 4.26 -13.28 11.78
N LEU A 221 3.88 -14.39 11.16
CA LEU A 221 3.86 -14.52 9.70
C LEU A 221 2.91 -13.51 9.05
N ASN A 222 1.71 -13.31 9.64
CA ASN A 222 0.75 -12.35 9.10
C ASN A 222 1.24 -10.90 9.23
N VAL A 223 1.83 -10.54 10.37
CA VAL A 223 2.33 -9.19 10.61
C VAL A 223 3.52 -8.88 9.69
N ILE A 224 4.48 -9.80 9.58
CA ILE A 224 5.64 -9.64 8.70
C ILE A 224 5.20 -9.50 7.24
N ALA A 225 4.35 -10.42 6.77
CA ALA A 225 3.86 -10.39 5.39
C ALA A 225 3.04 -9.13 5.09
N GLY A 226 2.14 -8.74 6.02
CA GLY A 226 1.37 -7.51 5.90
C GLY A 226 2.25 -6.27 5.83
N CYS A 227 3.22 -6.15 6.74
CA CYS A 227 4.15 -5.01 6.75
C CYS A 227 5.09 -4.99 5.54
N GLY A 228 5.37 -6.15 4.92
CA GLY A 228 6.04 -6.21 3.61
C GLY A 228 5.22 -5.50 2.51
N LEU A 229 3.88 -5.63 2.53
CA LEU A 229 3.00 -4.88 1.60
C LEU A 229 3.00 -3.37 1.91
N ALA A 230 3.05 -2.97 3.18
CA ALA A 230 3.25 -1.57 3.55
C ALA A 230 4.62 -1.05 3.06
N GLY A 231 5.65 -1.93 3.07
CA GLY A 231 6.96 -1.65 2.48
C GLY A 231 6.86 -1.41 0.96
N LEU A 232 6.08 -2.23 0.26
CA LEU A 232 5.82 -2.05 -1.17
C LEU A 232 5.04 -0.75 -1.45
N ALA A 233 4.12 -0.35 -0.56
CA ALA A 233 3.43 0.95 -0.64
C ALA A 233 4.43 2.12 -0.52
N GLY A 234 5.43 2.01 0.36
CA GLY A 234 6.53 2.97 0.47
C GLY A 234 7.37 3.04 -0.81
N ALA A 235 7.75 1.89 -1.38
CA ALA A 235 8.47 1.82 -2.66
C ALA A 235 7.69 2.50 -3.79
N TYR A 236 6.38 2.28 -3.86
CA TYR A 236 5.51 2.93 -4.82
C TYR A 236 5.65 4.46 -4.78
N LEU A 237 5.57 5.05 -3.58
CA LEU A 237 5.63 6.51 -3.42
C LEU A 237 6.91 7.11 -3.97
N THR A 238 8.05 6.45 -3.80
CA THR A 238 9.36 6.99 -4.20
C THR A 238 9.84 6.51 -5.55
N LEU A 239 9.67 5.24 -5.87
CA LEU A 239 10.29 4.63 -7.06
C LEU A 239 9.36 4.58 -8.27
N GLU A 240 8.04 4.68 -8.07
CA GLU A 240 7.07 4.65 -9.18
C GLU A 240 6.34 5.98 -9.32
N SER A 241 5.96 6.64 -8.21
CA SER A 241 5.13 7.85 -8.26
C SER A 241 5.95 9.14 -8.45
N THR A 242 7.00 9.37 -7.64
CA THR A 242 7.67 10.69 -7.59
C THR A 242 9.12 10.71 -8.04
N GLY A 243 9.83 9.58 -8.03
CA GLY A 243 11.27 9.49 -8.29
C GLY A 243 12.16 10.19 -7.25
N SER A 244 11.57 10.62 -6.13
CA SER A 244 12.27 11.38 -5.09
C SER A 244 11.72 11.06 -3.71
N PHE A 245 12.54 11.30 -2.67
CA PHE A 245 12.10 11.20 -1.28
C PHE A 245 11.92 12.59 -0.68
N GLN A 246 10.80 12.80 0.01
CA GLN A 246 10.50 14.00 0.79
C GLN A 246 10.18 13.63 2.25
N ASN A 247 10.59 14.47 3.20
CA ASN A 247 10.28 14.25 4.61
C ASN A 247 8.76 14.16 4.83
N GLY A 248 8.31 13.10 5.49
CA GLY A 248 6.89 12.90 5.77
C GLY A 248 6.01 12.68 4.53
N MET A 249 6.56 12.21 3.41
CA MET A 249 5.84 12.08 2.13
C MET A 249 4.64 11.12 2.15
N THR A 250 4.53 10.28 3.15
CA THR A 250 3.35 9.42 3.36
C THR A 250 2.12 10.25 3.70
N GLY A 251 2.28 11.39 4.38
CA GLY A 251 1.25 12.42 4.56
C GLY A 251 -0.07 11.91 5.16
N GLY A 252 -0.01 10.89 6.03
CA GLY A 252 -1.19 10.28 6.66
C GLY A 252 -1.84 9.16 5.85
N ARG A 253 -1.28 8.79 4.70
CA ARG A 253 -1.83 7.71 3.85
C ARG A 253 -1.94 6.38 4.57
N GLY A 254 -1.04 6.06 5.52
CA GLY A 254 -1.15 4.86 6.35
C GLY A 254 -2.37 4.89 7.27
N PHE A 255 -2.74 6.04 7.81
CA PHE A 255 -3.96 6.19 8.62
C PHE A 255 -5.23 6.11 7.76
N ILE A 256 -5.19 6.71 6.55
CA ILE A 256 -6.30 6.58 5.59
C ILE A 256 -6.44 5.11 5.14
N ALA A 257 -5.33 4.39 4.99
CA ALA A 257 -5.34 2.96 4.68
C ALA A 257 -6.05 2.13 5.77
N LEU A 258 -5.84 2.45 7.05
CA LEU A 258 -6.59 1.83 8.16
C LEU A 258 -8.09 2.14 8.05
N ALA A 259 -8.46 3.38 7.74
CA ALA A 259 -9.86 3.72 7.49
C ALA A 259 -10.44 2.91 6.32
N ALA A 260 -9.71 2.81 5.21
CA ALA A 260 -10.13 2.03 4.04
C ALA A 260 -10.34 0.54 4.37
N MET A 261 -9.47 -0.05 5.22
CA MET A 261 -9.62 -1.41 5.73
C MET A 261 -10.91 -1.58 6.55
N ILE A 262 -11.18 -0.65 7.46
CA ILE A 262 -12.39 -0.67 8.31
C ILE A 262 -13.65 -0.56 7.46
N PHE A 263 -13.70 0.42 6.54
CA PHE A 263 -14.79 0.55 5.56
C PHE A 263 -14.97 -0.72 4.73
N GLY A 264 -13.87 -1.37 4.37
CA GLY A 264 -13.83 -2.63 3.64
C GLY A 264 -14.17 -3.87 4.48
N ARG A 265 -14.59 -3.70 5.75
CA ARG A 265 -14.97 -4.79 6.67
C ARG A 265 -13.88 -5.86 6.82
N TRP A 266 -12.62 -5.44 6.88
CA TRP A 266 -11.46 -6.34 6.99
C TRP A 266 -11.42 -7.43 5.90
N THR A 267 -11.90 -7.12 4.69
CA THR A 267 -11.78 -8.00 3.53
C THR A 267 -10.87 -7.34 2.49
N PRO A 268 -9.99 -8.09 1.78
CA PRO A 268 -9.09 -7.51 0.78
C PRO A 268 -9.81 -6.74 -0.32
N VAL A 269 -10.89 -7.32 -0.87
CA VAL A 269 -11.70 -6.65 -1.91
C VAL A 269 -12.39 -5.41 -1.37
N GLY A 270 -12.96 -5.48 -0.16
CA GLY A 270 -13.60 -4.33 0.48
C GLY A 270 -12.60 -3.22 0.83
N ALA A 271 -11.41 -3.57 1.34
CA ALA A 271 -10.34 -2.63 1.62
C ALA A 271 -9.84 -1.91 0.36
N PHE A 272 -9.76 -2.64 -0.77
CA PHE A 272 -9.47 -2.05 -2.07
C PHE A 272 -10.58 -1.07 -2.53
N GLY A 273 -11.84 -1.47 -2.38
CA GLY A 273 -12.97 -0.56 -2.66
C GLY A 273 -12.93 0.71 -1.79
N GLY A 274 -12.61 0.57 -0.49
CA GLY A 274 -12.38 1.70 0.40
C GLY A 274 -11.20 2.58 -0.04
N ALA A 275 -10.10 1.96 -0.48
CA ALA A 275 -8.93 2.69 -0.98
C ALA A 275 -9.25 3.47 -2.28
N LEU A 276 -10.02 2.89 -3.19
CA LEU A 276 -10.51 3.61 -4.38
C LEU A 276 -11.40 4.80 -4.01
N LEU A 277 -12.28 4.63 -3.03
CA LEU A 277 -13.16 5.70 -2.56
C LEU A 277 -12.36 6.88 -1.95
N PHE A 278 -11.32 6.60 -1.18
CA PHE A 278 -10.48 7.64 -0.59
C PHE A 278 -9.41 8.18 -1.55
N GLY A 279 -9.15 7.49 -2.65
CA GLY A 279 -8.26 7.95 -3.73
C GLY A 279 -8.96 8.82 -4.77
N ALA A 280 -10.30 8.84 -4.77
CA ALA A 280 -11.13 9.65 -5.68
C ALA A 280 -11.37 11.04 -5.11
#